data_439e3142e97bb5c59527b21b87595a69
#
_entry.id   439e3142e97bb5c59527b21b87595a69
#
_cell.length_a   1.000
_cell.length_b   1.000
_cell.length_c   1.000
_cell.angle_alpha   90.00
_cell.angle_beta   90.00
_cell.angle_gamma   90.00
#
_symmetry.space_group_name_H-M   'P 1'
#
loop_
_entity.id
_entity.type
_entity.pdbx_description
1 polymer ?
#
loop_
_entity_poly.entity_id
_entity_poly.type
_entity_poly.pdbx_seq_one_letter_code
_entity_poly.pdbx_strand_id
1 'polypeptide(L)'
;MLSRLLRCPHCGAELTLDTDARCSGGHRFPLVDGIPVLLDEQTIAADAQYSGQRSYFDTEFRTYERYNLENWRAAYVERLRSAGLLDVSAAPLVDVGVGGSGYTVIEGARAGVPAIGCDLSLEGLQSAKRFAAAEGVEESTLWVRCSAERLPLESGSVGAALAIAVLEHVPDDDSALREIARVLRPGGRAWITVPHALRHITPILRGANRRHDRRLGHLRRYEAESLIERGRDVGLEPLDVQFTGHPVKLLQLLGDRVGDRLWWWAEARDRRRATDRRGSMQLSLVFVRG
;
A
#
# COMPACT_ATOMS: atom_id res chain seq x y z
N MET A 1 -18.64 6.74 9.26
CA MET A 1 -17.84 7.98 9.20
C MET A 1 -16.94 7.98 7.95
N LEU A 2 -16.14 6.95 7.73
CA LEU A 2 -15.21 6.85 6.57
C LEU A 2 -15.93 6.82 5.21
N SER A 3 -17.11 6.21 5.11
CA SER A 3 -17.89 6.12 3.86
C SER A 3 -18.25 7.48 3.26
N ARG A 4 -18.34 8.54 4.06
CA ARG A 4 -18.60 9.91 3.57
C ARG A 4 -17.43 10.50 2.76
N LEU A 5 -16.24 9.90 2.87
CA LEU A 5 -15.08 10.30 2.09
C LEU A 5 -15.10 9.74 0.67
N LEU A 6 -15.99 8.76 0.39
CA LEU A 6 -16.07 8.15 -0.92
C LEU A 6 -16.63 9.10 -1.97
N ARG A 7 -16.00 9.08 -3.13
CA ARG A 7 -16.41 9.86 -4.30
C ARG A 7 -16.60 8.95 -5.51
N CYS A 8 -17.60 9.28 -6.30
CA CYS A 8 -17.88 8.57 -7.54
C CYS A 8 -16.68 8.67 -8.49
N PRO A 9 -16.13 7.53 -8.98
CA PRO A 9 -14.99 7.58 -9.90
C PRO A 9 -15.34 8.21 -11.26
N HIS A 10 -16.62 8.33 -11.63
CA HIS A 10 -17.02 8.92 -12.90
C HIS A 10 -17.27 10.44 -12.83
N CYS A 11 -17.92 10.92 -11.76
CA CYS A 11 -18.32 12.33 -11.69
C CYS A 11 -17.84 13.09 -10.44
N GLY A 12 -17.12 12.44 -9.52
CA GLY A 12 -16.60 13.05 -8.29
C GLY A 12 -17.65 13.35 -7.20
N ALA A 13 -18.93 13.08 -7.46
CA ALA A 13 -19.99 13.31 -6.47
C ALA A 13 -19.88 12.32 -5.30
N GLU A 14 -20.39 12.72 -4.13
CA GLU A 14 -20.46 11.88 -2.93
C GLU A 14 -21.21 10.57 -3.22
N LEU A 15 -20.75 9.47 -2.64
CA LEU A 15 -21.39 8.16 -2.73
C LEU A 15 -22.17 7.86 -1.46
N THR A 16 -23.42 7.45 -1.64
CA THR A 16 -24.25 6.85 -0.58
C THR A 16 -24.15 5.33 -0.70
N LEU A 17 -23.85 4.67 0.41
CA LEU A 17 -23.80 3.21 0.50
C LEU A 17 -25.08 2.71 1.19
N ASP A 18 -25.81 1.85 0.47
CA ASP A 18 -27.02 1.18 0.97
C ASP A 18 -27.02 -0.27 0.46
N THR A 19 -27.88 -0.64 -0.47
CA THR A 19 -27.83 -1.93 -1.18
C THR A 19 -26.81 -1.94 -2.32
N ASP A 20 -26.48 -0.77 -2.80
CA ASP A 20 -25.42 -0.47 -3.77
C ASP A 20 -24.74 0.86 -3.40
N ALA A 21 -23.64 1.21 -4.03
CA ALA A 21 -23.03 2.53 -3.94
C ALA A 21 -23.60 3.42 -5.05
N ARG A 22 -24.21 4.57 -4.71
CA ARG A 22 -24.89 5.47 -5.65
C ARG A 22 -24.41 6.90 -5.49
N CYS A 23 -24.35 7.64 -6.58
CA CYS A 23 -24.14 9.09 -6.57
C CYS A 23 -25.33 9.86 -7.15
N SER A 24 -25.36 11.16 -6.89
CA SER A 24 -26.39 12.07 -7.44
C SER A 24 -26.36 12.16 -8.97
N GLY A 25 -25.24 11.80 -9.61
CA GLY A 25 -25.09 11.73 -11.07
C GLY A 25 -25.70 10.45 -11.70
N GLY A 26 -26.36 9.61 -10.89
CA GLY A 26 -27.05 8.40 -11.37
C GLY A 26 -26.15 7.16 -11.56
N HIS A 27 -24.85 7.26 -11.28
CA HIS A 27 -23.95 6.10 -11.34
C HIS A 27 -24.21 5.17 -10.16
N ARG A 28 -24.15 3.86 -10.44
CA ARG A 28 -24.34 2.79 -9.46
C ARG A 28 -23.19 1.80 -9.53
N PHE A 29 -22.76 1.32 -8.38
CA PHE A 29 -21.67 0.37 -8.23
C PHE A 29 -22.10 -0.73 -7.26
N PRO A 30 -21.76 -2.00 -7.53
CA PRO A 30 -22.15 -3.09 -6.64
C PRO A 30 -21.42 -3.02 -5.30
N LEU A 31 -22.10 -3.50 -4.26
CA LEU A 31 -21.52 -3.88 -2.99
C LEU A 31 -21.37 -5.40 -2.95
N VAL A 32 -20.16 -5.90 -2.75
CA VAL A 32 -19.89 -7.32 -2.58
C VAL A 32 -19.39 -7.54 -1.16
N ASP A 33 -20.16 -8.26 -0.35
CA ASP A 33 -19.90 -8.42 1.09
C ASP A 33 -19.72 -7.08 1.82
N GLY A 34 -20.47 -6.05 1.39
CA GLY A 34 -20.39 -4.69 1.92
C GLY A 34 -19.14 -3.92 1.46
N ILE A 35 -18.37 -4.45 0.51
CA ILE A 35 -17.22 -3.78 -0.10
C ILE A 35 -17.68 -3.10 -1.39
N PRO A 36 -17.63 -1.76 -1.51
CA PRO A 36 -17.96 -1.07 -2.75
C PRO A 36 -16.92 -1.37 -3.83
N VAL A 37 -17.43 -1.80 -5.01
CA VAL A 37 -16.59 -2.09 -6.19
C VAL A 37 -16.62 -0.87 -7.09
N LEU A 38 -15.64 0.02 -6.92
CA LEU A 38 -15.55 1.32 -7.59
C LEU A 38 -14.53 1.26 -8.73
N LEU A 39 -14.67 0.26 -9.59
CA LEU A 39 -13.81 -0.02 -10.75
C LEU A 39 -14.63 -0.01 -12.04
N ASP A 40 -13.99 0.36 -13.11
CA ASP A 40 -14.42 0.02 -14.46
C ASP A 40 -13.87 -1.37 -14.83
N GLU A 41 -14.68 -2.40 -14.62
CA GLU A 41 -14.31 -3.79 -14.90
C GLU A 41 -13.97 -4.02 -16.38
N GLN A 42 -14.54 -3.27 -17.30
CA GLN A 42 -14.25 -3.40 -18.73
C GLN A 42 -12.85 -2.90 -19.04
N THR A 43 -12.47 -1.76 -18.47
CA THR A 43 -11.11 -1.22 -18.58
C THR A 43 -10.09 -2.15 -17.95
N ILE A 44 -10.37 -2.67 -16.74
CA ILE A 44 -9.50 -3.62 -16.04
C ILE A 44 -9.37 -4.94 -16.83
N ALA A 45 -10.44 -5.45 -17.40
CA ALA A 45 -10.40 -6.69 -18.18
C ALA A 45 -9.66 -6.54 -19.51
N ALA A 46 -9.71 -5.34 -20.11
CA ALA A 46 -8.99 -5.03 -21.34
C ALA A 46 -7.46 -4.83 -21.12
N ASP A 47 -7.06 -4.48 -19.91
CA ASP A 47 -5.65 -4.33 -19.54
C ASP A 47 -5.05 -5.68 -19.09
N ALA A 48 -4.20 -6.25 -19.95
CA ALA A 48 -3.57 -7.55 -19.70
C ALA A 48 -2.67 -7.56 -18.44
N GLN A 49 -2.06 -6.41 -18.12
CA GLN A 49 -1.22 -6.27 -16.94
C GLN A 49 -2.05 -6.37 -15.66
N TYR A 50 -3.14 -5.60 -15.57
CA TYR A 50 -4.04 -5.65 -14.41
C TYR A 50 -4.71 -7.02 -14.24
N SER A 51 -5.17 -7.64 -15.33
CA SER A 51 -5.81 -8.96 -15.25
C SER A 51 -4.84 -10.04 -14.79
N GLY A 52 -3.60 -10.02 -15.27
CA GLY A 52 -2.55 -10.96 -14.88
C GLY A 52 -2.15 -10.79 -13.41
N GLN A 53 -1.92 -9.57 -12.97
CA GLN A 53 -1.57 -9.27 -11.56
C GLN A 53 -2.71 -9.61 -10.62
N ARG A 54 -3.94 -9.23 -10.95
CA ARG A 54 -5.11 -9.57 -10.15
C ARG A 54 -5.23 -11.08 -9.95
N SER A 55 -5.15 -11.86 -11.01
CA SER A 55 -5.23 -13.32 -10.94
C SER A 55 -4.13 -13.93 -10.05
N TYR A 56 -2.91 -13.40 -10.11
CA TYR A 56 -1.81 -13.84 -9.28
C TYR A 56 -2.09 -13.57 -7.79
N PHE A 57 -2.45 -12.33 -7.44
CA PHE A 57 -2.71 -11.94 -6.07
C PHE A 57 -3.99 -12.54 -5.48
N ASP A 58 -5.06 -12.68 -6.28
CA ASP A 58 -6.28 -13.38 -5.84
C ASP A 58 -5.96 -14.82 -5.44
N THR A 59 -5.10 -15.50 -6.20
CA THR A 59 -4.68 -16.86 -5.87
C THR A 59 -3.87 -16.92 -4.56
N GLU A 60 -2.96 -15.96 -4.36
CA GLU A 60 -2.17 -15.86 -3.14
C GLU A 60 -3.06 -15.57 -1.93
N PHE A 61 -3.95 -14.58 -2.03
CA PHE A 61 -4.76 -14.12 -0.91
C PHE A 61 -5.81 -15.15 -0.44
N ARG A 62 -6.25 -16.05 -1.31
CA ARG A 62 -7.11 -17.21 -0.93
C ARG A 62 -6.45 -18.13 0.08
N THR A 63 -5.12 -18.14 0.16
CA THR A 63 -4.39 -18.98 1.11
C THR A 63 -4.35 -18.40 2.53
N TYR A 64 -4.82 -17.17 2.73
CA TYR A 64 -4.79 -16.51 4.02
C TYR A 64 -5.96 -16.95 4.89
N GLU A 65 -5.68 -17.81 5.88
CA GLU A 65 -6.69 -18.41 6.77
C GLU A 65 -6.98 -17.55 8.01
N ARG A 66 -5.97 -16.85 8.52
CA ARG A 66 -6.05 -16.04 9.74
C ARG A 66 -5.17 -14.80 9.67
N TYR A 67 -5.52 -13.80 10.47
CA TYR A 67 -4.64 -12.67 10.69
C TYR A 67 -3.33 -13.12 11.32
N ASN A 68 -2.23 -12.64 10.77
CA ASN A 68 -0.90 -12.90 11.28
C ASN A 68 -0.02 -11.68 11.06
N LEU A 69 0.49 -11.13 12.16
CA LEU A 69 1.49 -10.08 12.14
C LEU A 69 2.89 -10.71 12.19
N GLU A 70 3.27 -11.37 11.09
CA GLU A 70 4.62 -11.95 10.94
C GLU A 70 5.70 -10.89 11.11
N ASN A 71 6.91 -11.34 11.44
CA ASN A 71 8.07 -10.48 11.75
C ASN A 71 8.27 -9.33 10.75
N TRP A 72 8.15 -9.58 9.45
CA TRP A 72 8.33 -8.54 8.44
C TRP A 72 7.19 -7.51 8.45
N ARG A 73 5.93 -7.92 8.69
CA ARG A 73 4.78 -7.01 8.82
C ARG A 73 4.90 -6.19 10.11
N ALA A 74 5.30 -6.84 11.22
CA ALA A 74 5.57 -6.15 12.47
C ALA A 74 6.67 -5.07 12.31
N ALA A 75 7.72 -5.37 11.56
CA ALA A 75 8.77 -4.40 11.26
C ALA A 75 8.27 -3.18 10.45
N TYR A 76 7.35 -3.40 9.51
CA TYR A 76 6.69 -2.29 8.79
C TYR A 76 5.81 -1.46 9.73
N VAL A 77 4.98 -2.10 10.55
CA VAL A 77 4.13 -1.41 11.54
C VAL A 77 4.96 -0.56 12.51
N GLU A 78 6.11 -1.09 12.96
CA GLU A 78 7.01 -0.33 13.82
C GLU A 78 7.59 0.91 13.10
N ARG A 79 7.91 0.80 11.81
CA ARG A 79 8.34 1.95 11.00
C ARG A 79 7.22 2.97 10.81
N LEU A 80 5.98 2.53 10.56
CA LEU A 80 4.82 3.41 10.45
C LEU A 80 4.59 4.19 11.75
N ARG A 81 4.70 3.54 12.91
CA ARG A 81 4.64 4.19 14.22
C ARG A 81 5.76 5.22 14.38
N SER A 82 6.99 4.83 14.08
CA SER A 82 8.16 5.72 14.19
C SER A 82 8.07 6.95 13.28
N ALA A 83 7.38 6.83 12.14
CA ALA A 83 7.13 7.93 11.20
C ALA A 83 5.89 8.77 11.57
N GLY A 84 5.19 8.45 12.66
CA GLY A 84 3.96 9.13 13.10
C GLY A 84 2.75 8.90 12.17
N LEU A 85 2.77 7.83 11.37
CA LEU A 85 1.71 7.53 10.41
C LEU A 85 0.55 6.73 11.03
N LEU A 86 0.77 6.20 12.23
CA LEU A 86 -0.26 5.55 13.06
C LEU A 86 -0.64 6.40 14.28
N ASP A 87 -0.37 7.70 14.26
CA ASP A 87 -0.84 8.64 15.28
C ASP A 87 -2.24 9.12 14.93
N VAL A 88 -3.07 9.41 15.92
CA VAL A 88 -4.44 9.94 15.71
C VAL A 88 -4.43 11.23 14.90
N SER A 89 -3.36 12.01 14.97
CA SER A 89 -3.15 13.21 14.15
C SER A 89 -3.01 12.92 12.65
N ALA A 90 -2.68 11.68 12.28
CA ALA A 90 -2.59 11.22 10.89
C ALA A 90 -3.93 10.65 10.35
N ALA A 91 -4.99 10.68 11.16
CA ALA A 91 -6.30 10.15 10.77
C ALA A 91 -7.02 11.04 9.73
N PRO A 92 -7.83 10.42 8.84
CA PRO A 92 -7.82 9.00 8.55
C PRO A 92 -6.63 8.57 7.72
N LEU A 93 -6.30 7.27 7.77
CA LEU A 93 -5.26 6.64 6.97
C LEU A 93 -5.87 5.96 5.75
N VAL A 94 -5.21 6.01 4.59
CA VAL A 94 -5.52 5.15 3.45
C VAL A 94 -4.30 4.29 3.10
N ASP A 95 -4.51 3.00 2.87
CA ASP A 95 -3.50 2.10 2.30
C ASP A 95 -3.93 1.70 0.89
N VAL A 96 -3.12 2.09 -0.08
CA VAL A 96 -3.31 1.84 -1.51
C VAL A 96 -2.55 0.56 -1.87
N GLY A 97 -3.27 -0.46 -2.37
CA GLY A 97 -2.72 -1.79 -2.57
C GLY A 97 -2.53 -2.54 -1.25
N VAL A 98 -3.56 -2.52 -0.39
CA VAL A 98 -3.49 -3.04 0.99
C VAL A 98 -3.26 -4.54 1.07
N GLY A 99 -3.57 -5.29 0.03
CA GLY A 99 -3.44 -6.74 -0.04
C GLY A 99 -4.39 -7.51 0.88
N GLY A 100 -4.24 -8.83 0.89
CA GLY A 100 -5.18 -9.72 1.59
C GLY A 100 -5.00 -9.82 3.11
N SER A 101 -3.88 -9.35 3.66
CA SER A 101 -3.68 -9.35 5.12
C SER A 101 -4.26 -8.13 5.81
N GLY A 102 -4.35 -6.99 5.12
CA GLY A 102 -4.88 -5.74 5.67
C GLY A 102 -4.13 -5.20 6.91
N TYR A 103 -2.91 -5.65 7.15
CA TYR A 103 -2.22 -5.44 8.43
C TYR A 103 -2.01 -3.96 8.77
N THR A 104 -1.76 -3.10 7.81
CA THR A 104 -1.57 -1.66 8.00
C THR A 104 -2.85 -0.97 8.46
N VAL A 105 -3.97 -1.34 7.84
CA VAL A 105 -5.32 -0.84 8.16
C VAL A 105 -5.76 -1.35 9.53
N ILE A 106 -5.56 -2.64 9.82
CA ILE A 106 -5.91 -3.27 11.10
C ILE A 106 -5.08 -2.64 12.24
N GLU A 107 -3.78 -2.51 12.07
CA GLU A 107 -2.91 -1.91 13.10
C GLU A 107 -3.12 -0.41 13.25
N GLY A 108 -3.50 0.30 12.18
CA GLY A 108 -3.97 1.68 12.23
C GLY A 108 -5.22 1.80 13.10
N ALA A 109 -6.24 1.00 12.82
CA ALA A 109 -7.49 0.96 13.57
C ALA A 109 -7.27 0.60 15.06
N ARG A 110 -6.37 -0.36 15.36
CA ARG A 110 -5.96 -0.69 16.74
C ARG A 110 -5.27 0.47 17.46
N ALA A 111 -4.56 1.31 16.72
CA ALA A 111 -3.95 2.53 17.25
C ALA A 111 -4.94 3.71 17.39
N GLY A 112 -6.23 3.50 17.11
CA GLY A 112 -7.26 4.53 17.14
C GLY A 112 -7.29 5.42 15.90
N VAL A 113 -6.64 5.03 14.81
CA VAL A 113 -6.63 5.72 13.52
C VAL A 113 -7.63 5.05 12.58
N PRO A 114 -8.80 5.64 12.29
CA PRO A 114 -9.70 5.13 11.27
C PRO A 114 -8.99 4.97 9.94
N ALA A 115 -9.17 3.82 9.28
CA ALA A 115 -8.34 3.46 8.14
C ALA A 115 -9.14 2.87 6.97
N ILE A 116 -8.67 3.15 5.75
CA ILE A 116 -9.27 2.72 4.49
C ILE A 116 -8.27 1.81 3.78
N GLY A 117 -8.69 0.61 3.41
CA GLY A 117 -7.91 -0.30 2.56
C GLY A 117 -8.44 -0.27 1.13
N CYS A 118 -7.59 0.07 0.17
CA CYS A 118 -7.86 0.08 -1.26
C CYS A 118 -7.07 -1.02 -1.96
N ASP A 119 -7.71 -1.81 -2.83
CA ASP A 119 -7.04 -2.84 -3.63
C ASP A 119 -7.83 -3.18 -4.90
N LEU A 120 -7.17 -3.75 -5.90
CA LEU A 120 -7.81 -4.33 -7.09
C LEU A 120 -8.40 -5.70 -6.81
N SER A 121 -7.82 -6.46 -5.88
CA SER A 121 -8.24 -7.81 -5.51
C SER A 121 -9.43 -7.77 -4.55
N LEU A 122 -10.59 -8.21 -5.02
CA LEU A 122 -11.76 -8.39 -4.16
C LEU A 122 -11.51 -9.49 -3.11
N GLU A 123 -10.89 -10.58 -3.50
CA GLU A 123 -10.52 -11.70 -2.63
C GLU A 123 -9.62 -11.23 -1.47
N GLY A 124 -8.64 -10.39 -1.79
CA GLY A 124 -7.77 -9.76 -0.79
C GLY A 124 -8.56 -8.91 0.20
N LEU A 125 -9.41 -8.02 -0.31
CA LEU A 125 -10.23 -7.14 0.53
C LEU A 125 -11.21 -7.92 1.41
N GLN A 126 -11.84 -8.99 0.89
CA GLN A 126 -12.71 -9.87 1.68
C GLN A 126 -11.93 -10.57 2.79
N SER A 127 -10.71 -11.03 2.51
CA SER A 127 -9.82 -11.63 3.50
C SER A 127 -9.46 -10.62 4.60
N ALA A 128 -8.98 -9.43 4.22
CA ALA A 128 -8.62 -8.37 5.14
C ALA A 128 -9.81 -7.91 6.00
N LYS A 129 -11.01 -7.79 5.40
CA LYS A 129 -12.24 -7.45 6.13
C LYS A 129 -12.60 -8.50 7.18
N ARG A 130 -12.53 -9.80 6.83
CA ARG A 130 -12.74 -10.87 7.81
C ARG A 130 -11.77 -10.80 8.97
N PHE A 131 -10.51 -10.47 8.69
CA PHE A 131 -9.48 -10.31 9.73
C PHE A 131 -9.76 -9.11 10.60
N ALA A 132 -10.16 -7.96 10.03
CA ALA A 132 -10.54 -6.79 10.82
C ALA A 132 -11.70 -7.06 11.77
N ALA A 133 -12.71 -7.83 11.31
CA ALA A 133 -13.82 -8.26 12.16
C ALA A 133 -13.35 -9.21 13.27
N ALA A 134 -12.50 -10.18 12.96
CA ALA A 134 -11.93 -11.11 13.94
C ALA A 134 -11.06 -10.41 15.01
N GLU A 135 -10.40 -9.30 14.60
CA GLU A 135 -9.57 -8.46 15.48
C GLU A 135 -10.37 -7.35 16.20
N GLY A 136 -11.69 -7.27 15.98
CA GLY A 136 -12.59 -6.34 16.65
C GLY A 136 -12.42 -4.87 16.23
N VAL A 137 -11.92 -4.61 15.02
CA VAL A 137 -11.67 -3.25 14.51
C VAL A 137 -12.51 -2.88 13.27
N GLU A 138 -13.50 -3.69 12.93
CA GLU A 138 -14.34 -3.51 11.73
C GLU A 138 -14.96 -2.11 11.64
N GLU A 139 -15.48 -1.59 12.74
CA GLU A 139 -16.13 -0.28 12.86
C GLU A 139 -15.21 0.89 12.46
N SER A 140 -13.89 0.71 12.62
CA SER A 140 -12.87 1.72 12.33
C SER A 140 -12.19 1.51 10.97
N THR A 141 -12.68 0.56 10.18
CA THR A 141 -12.10 0.22 8.87
C THR A 141 -13.11 0.35 7.73
N LEU A 142 -12.61 0.67 6.55
CA LEU A 142 -13.38 0.66 5.30
C LEU A 142 -12.55 -0.01 4.21
N TRP A 143 -13.15 -0.92 3.46
CA TRP A 143 -12.49 -1.66 2.38
C TRP A 143 -13.13 -1.27 1.06
N VAL A 144 -12.32 -0.91 0.06
CA VAL A 144 -12.80 -0.37 -1.22
C VAL A 144 -12.04 -1.03 -2.36
N ARG A 145 -12.76 -1.61 -3.31
CA ARG A 145 -12.16 -2.13 -4.53
C ARG A 145 -12.01 -1.01 -5.55
N CYS A 146 -10.76 -0.60 -5.82
CA CYS A 146 -10.45 0.49 -6.75
C CYS A 146 -9.04 0.37 -7.32
N SER A 147 -8.74 1.17 -8.36
CA SER A 147 -7.38 1.35 -8.88
C SER A 147 -6.62 2.41 -8.09
N ALA A 148 -5.31 2.22 -7.93
CA ALA A 148 -4.41 3.24 -7.40
C ALA A 148 -4.36 4.50 -8.28
N GLU A 149 -4.59 4.36 -9.58
CA GLU A 149 -4.60 5.47 -10.56
C GLU A 149 -5.84 6.37 -10.47
N ARG A 150 -6.85 5.93 -9.70
CA ARG A 150 -8.11 6.65 -9.53
C ARG A 150 -8.76 6.31 -8.19
N LEU A 151 -8.26 6.92 -7.13
CA LEU A 151 -8.78 6.69 -5.80
C LEU A 151 -10.16 7.33 -5.63
N PRO A 152 -11.20 6.58 -5.27
CA PRO A 152 -12.55 7.10 -5.12
C PRO A 152 -12.72 7.80 -3.76
N LEU A 153 -11.84 8.73 -3.45
CA LEU A 153 -11.78 9.48 -2.20
C LEU A 153 -11.78 10.98 -2.46
N GLU A 154 -12.37 11.72 -1.54
CA GLU A 154 -12.36 13.18 -1.56
C GLU A 154 -10.93 13.73 -1.50
N SER A 155 -10.69 14.81 -2.24
CA SER A 155 -9.40 15.52 -2.21
C SER A 155 -9.15 16.12 -0.83
N GLY A 156 -7.93 15.99 -0.32
CA GLY A 156 -7.55 16.57 0.97
C GLY A 156 -8.24 15.95 2.18
N SER A 157 -8.73 14.72 2.08
CA SER A 157 -9.55 14.08 3.11
C SER A 157 -8.79 13.16 4.07
N VAL A 158 -7.58 12.73 3.71
CA VAL A 158 -6.79 11.81 4.54
C VAL A 158 -5.53 12.46 5.10
N GLY A 159 -5.13 12.05 6.29
CA GLY A 159 -3.92 12.56 6.94
C GLY A 159 -2.69 11.70 6.67
N ALA A 160 -2.89 10.41 6.34
CA ALA A 160 -1.82 9.52 5.93
C ALA A 160 -2.23 8.68 4.72
N ALA A 161 -1.29 8.47 3.78
CA ALA A 161 -1.44 7.57 2.66
C ALA A 161 -0.25 6.62 2.57
N LEU A 162 -0.52 5.33 2.39
CA LEU A 162 0.50 4.31 2.24
C LEU A 162 0.42 3.72 0.83
N ALA A 163 1.59 3.41 0.24
CA ALA A 163 1.71 2.62 -0.97
C ALA A 163 2.94 1.71 -0.83
N ILE A 164 2.73 0.51 -0.31
CA ILE A 164 3.80 -0.42 0.06
C ILE A 164 3.95 -1.48 -1.02
N ALA A 165 5.00 -1.37 -1.84
CA ALA A 165 5.25 -2.26 -2.98
C ALA A 165 4.05 -2.31 -3.95
N VAL A 166 3.61 -1.14 -4.41
CA VAL A 166 2.45 -0.96 -5.29
C VAL A 166 2.83 -0.34 -6.61
N LEU A 167 3.57 0.78 -6.60
CA LEU A 167 3.83 1.59 -7.80
C LEU A 167 4.55 0.81 -8.91
N GLU A 168 5.38 -0.16 -8.55
CA GLU A 168 6.05 -1.04 -9.51
C GLU A 168 5.11 -1.94 -10.31
N HIS A 169 3.88 -2.09 -9.84
CA HIS A 169 2.83 -2.88 -10.47
C HIS A 169 1.84 -2.06 -11.28
N VAL A 170 1.79 -0.76 -11.03
CA VAL A 170 0.80 0.14 -11.65
C VAL A 170 1.28 0.60 -13.03
N PRO A 171 0.50 0.41 -14.12
CA PRO A 171 0.88 0.88 -15.45
C PRO A 171 1.18 2.38 -15.50
N ASP A 172 0.30 3.23 -15.01
CA ASP A 172 0.50 4.69 -14.88
C ASP A 172 0.76 5.06 -13.41
N ASP A 173 2.00 4.84 -12.96
CA ASP A 173 2.41 5.17 -11.60
C ASP A 173 2.51 6.68 -11.33
N ASP A 174 2.55 7.53 -12.37
CA ASP A 174 2.40 8.99 -12.23
C ASP A 174 0.98 9.38 -11.84
N SER A 175 -0.03 8.72 -12.43
CA SER A 175 -1.42 8.89 -11.99
C SER A 175 -1.62 8.44 -10.55
N ALA A 176 -1.03 7.31 -10.15
CA ALA A 176 -1.10 6.86 -8.77
C ALA A 176 -0.45 7.86 -7.79
N LEU A 177 0.71 8.42 -8.12
CA LEU A 177 1.35 9.47 -7.30
C LEU A 177 0.48 10.73 -7.20
N ARG A 178 -0.15 11.17 -8.31
CA ARG A 178 -1.09 12.31 -8.31
C ARG A 178 -2.30 12.03 -7.41
N GLU A 179 -2.85 10.84 -7.44
CA GLU A 179 -3.98 10.46 -6.60
C GLU A 179 -3.62 10.38 -5.12
N ILE A 180 -2.46 9.80 -4.78
CA ILE A 180 -1.93 9.81 -3.40
C ILE A 180 -1.79 11.25 -2.90
N ALA A 181 -1.19 12.14 -3.71
CA ALA A 181 -1.06 13.56 -3.36
C ALA A 181 -2.42 14.25 -3.24
N ARG A 182 -3.37 13.96 -4.15
CA ARG A 182 -4.70 14.58 -4.17
C ARG A 182 -5.51 14.28 -2.91
N VAL A 183 -5.50 13.02 -2.47
CA VAL A 183 -6.31 12.61 -1.30
C VAL A 183 -5.74 13.07 0.03
N LEU A 184 -4.44 13.31 0.11
CA LEU A 184 -3.81 13.86 1.32
C LEU A 184 -4.25 15.30 1.57
N ARG A 185 -4.54 15.64 2.82
CA ARG A 185 -4.72 17.03 3.25
C ARG A 185 -3.36 17.77 3.29
N PRO A 186 -3.33 19.11 3.24
CA PRO A 186 -2.10 19.87 3.51
C PRO A 186 -1.45 19.43 4.83
N GLY A 187 -0.14 19.20 4.81
CA GLY A 187 0.59 18.63 5.94
C GLY A 187 0.41 17.13 6.17
N GLY A 188 -0.46 16.46 5.40
CA GLY A 188 -0.60 15.00 5.40
C GLY A 188 0.65 14.31 4.85
N ARG A 189 0.87 13.05 5.24
CA ARG A 189 2.09 12.32 4.90
C ARG A 189 1.80 11.10 4.04
N ALA A 190 2.66 10.86 3.03
CA ALA A 190 2.68 9.61 2.29
C ALA A 190 3.88 8.77 2.66
N TRP A 191 3.71 7.44 2.80
CA TRP A 191 4.82 6.50 2.83
C TRP A 191 4.76 5.58 1.62
N ILE A 192 5.79 5.65 0.80
CA ILE A 192 5.89 4.91 -0.44
C ILE A 192 7.11 3.99 -0.35
N THR A 193 6.92 2.70 -0.59
CA THR A 193 8.03 1.75 -0.72
C THR A 193 8.01 1.09 -2.09
N VAL A 194 9.19 0.98 -2.70
CA VAL A 194 9.36 0.46 -4.06
C VAL A 194 10.67 -0.33 -4.18
N PRO A 195 10.81 -1.23 -5.15
CA PRO A 195 12.08 -1.90 -5.40
C PRO A 195 13.13 -0.90 -5.90
N HIS A 196 14.29 -0.91 -5.24
CA HIS A 196 15.42 -0.05 -5.61
C HIS A 196 16.09 -0.54 -6.90
N ALA A 197 16.63 0.38 -7.71
CA ALA A 197 17.21 0.07 -9.01
C ALA A 197 18.35 -0.96 -8.92
N LEU A 198 18.39 -1.89 -9.88
CA LEU A 198 19.30 -3.03 -9.89
C LEU A 198 20.79 -2.66 -9.79
N ARG A 199 21.18 -1.45 -10.23
CA ARG A 199 22.56 -0.98 -10.17
C ARG A 199 23.09 -0.87 -8.74
N HIS A 200 22.21 -0.62 -7.79
CA HIS A 200 22.56 -0.49 -6.36
C HIS A 200 22.58 -1.83 -5.63
N ILE A 201 21.91 -2.85 -6.17
CA ILE A 201 21.88 -4.19 -5.59
C ILE A 201 23.24 -4.87 -5.73
N THR A 202 23.64 -5.58 -4.68
CA THR A 202 24.86 -6.39 -4.68
C THR A 202 24.89 -7.27 -5.95
N PRO A 203 25.97 -7.24 -6.75
CA PRO A 203 26.00 -7.85 -8.09
C PRO A 203 25.53 -9.30 -8.15
N ILE A 204 25.95 -10.13 -7.20
CA ILE A 204 25.57 -11.55 -7.14
C ILE A 204 24.05 -11.75 -6.93
N LEU A 205 23.34 -10.77 -6.37
CA LEU A 205 21.90 -10.85 -6.11
C LEU A 205 21.04 -10.31 -7.25
N ARG A 206 21.63 -9.63 -8.24
CA ARG A 206 20.88 -8.99 -9.34
C ARG A 206 20.08 -10.00 -10.16
N GLY A 207 20.63 -11.18 -10.40
CA GLY A 207 19.95 -12.26 -11.15
C GLY A 207 18.71 -12.76 -10.42
N ALA A 208 18.83 -12.99 -9.11
CA ALA A 208 17.70 -13.41 -8.27
C ALA A 208 16.61 -12.32 -8.21
N ASN A 209 17.01 -11.04 -8.08
CA ASN A 209 16.06 -9.92 -8.08
C ASN A 209 15.31 -9.78 -9.41
N ARG A 210 15.99 -9.91 -10.56
CA ARG A 210 15.33 -9.91 -11.88
C ARG A 210 14.34 -11.07 -12.04
N ARG A 211 14.65 -12.23 -11.48
CA ARG A 211 13.73 -13.38 -11.49
C ARG A 211 12.50 -13.09 -10.60
N HIS A 212 12.73 -12.49 -9.46
CA HIS A 212 11.67 -12.04 -8.54
C HIS A 212 10.74 -11.04 -9.22
N ASP A 213 11.29 -10.00 -9.87
CA ASP A 213 10.52 -9.00 -10.61
C ASP A 213 9.60 -9.64 -11.65
N ARG A 214 10.15 -10.56 -12.46
CA ARG A 214 9.36 -11.27 -13.48
C ARG A 214 8.25 -12.13 -12.89
N ARG A 215 8.50 -12.76 -11.73
CA ARG A 215 7.50 -13.59 -11.04
C ARG A 215 6.35 -12.76 -10.51
N LEU A 216 6.64 -11.59 -9.94
CA LEU A 216 5.65 -10.68 -9.36
C LEU A 216 5.04 -9.73 -10.39
N GLY A 217 5.55 -9.69 -11.62
CA GLY A 217 5.07 -8.77 -12.65
C GLY A 217 5.47 -7.31 -12.41
N HIS A 218 6.64 -7.06 -11.79
CA HIS A 218 7.17 -5.69 -11.65
C HIS A 218 7.43 -5.08 -13.01
N LEU A 219 6.84 -3.94 -13.29
CA LEU A 219 7.05 -3.18 -14.52
C LEU A 219 8.34 -2.38 -14.48
N ARG A 220 8.75 -1.94 -13.28
CA ARG A 220 9.89 -1.04 -13.10
C ARG A 220 10.53 -1.15 -11.72
N ARG A 221 11.69 -0.52 -11.60
CA ARG A 221 12.40 -0.26 -10.36
C ARG A 221 12.78 1.22 -10.31
N TYR A 222 13.02 1.74 -9.11
CA TYR A 222 13.10 3.17 -8.89
C TYR A 222 14.48 3.62 -8.42
N GLU A 223 14.84 4.84 -8.81
CA GLU A 223 15.91 5.64 -8.24
C GLU A 223 15.30 6.67 -7.28
N ALA A 224 16.00 6.93 -6.18
CA ALA A 224 15.48 7.85 -5.18
C ALA A 224 15.27 9.26 -5.74
N GLU A 225 16.24 9.76 -6.50
CA GLU A 225 16.19 11.09 -7.10
C GLU A 225 15.00 11.25 -8.04
N SER A 226 14.76 10.26 -8.91
CA SER A 226 13.64 10.31 -9.84
C SER A 226 12.28 10.24 -9.13
N LEU A 227 12.16 9.42 -8.08
CA LEU A 227 10.90 9.33 -7.33
C LEU A 227 10.64 10.59 -6.50
N ILE A 228 11.69 11.24 -5.98
CA ILE A 228 11.62 12.53 -5.28
C ILE A 228 11.15 13.63 -6.23
N GLU A 229 11.75 13.73 -7.43
CA GLU A 229 11.39 14.71 -8.44
C GLU A 229 9.91 14.57 -8.84
N ARG A 230 9.49 13.36 -9.18
CA ARG A 230 8.09 13.05 -9.51
C ARG A 230 7.12 13.33 -8.35
N GLY A 231 7.56 13.09 -7.11
CA GLY A 231 6.80 13.48 -5.91
C GLY A 231 6.60 14.99 -5.84
N ARG A 232 7.66 15.77 -6.06
CA ARG A 232 7.58 17.25 -6.06
C ARG A 232 6.67 17.80 -7.16
N ASP A 233 6.67 17.21 -8.34
CA ASP A 233 5.80 17.59 -9.44
C ASP A 233 4.31 17.50 -9.08
N VAL A 234 3.95 16.67 -8.09
CA VAL A 234 2.58 16.52 -7.59
C VAL A 234 2.35 17.16 -6.20
N GLY A 235 3.32 17.95 -5.69
CA GLY A 235 3.21 18.67 -4.41
C GLY A 235 3.54 17.83 -3.17
N LEU A 236 4.33 16.77 -3.33
CA LEU A 236 4.86 15.94 -2.24
C LEU A 236 6.34 16.27 -2.00
N GLU A 237 6.67 16.87 -0.85
CA GLU A 237 8.05 17.14 -0.45
C GLU A 237 8.63 15.98 0.37
N PRO A 238 9.85 15.51 0.07
CA PRO A 238 10.46 14.40 0.80
C PRO A 238 10.84 14.83 2.22
N LEU A 239 10.43 14.04 3.21
CA LEU A 239 10.82 14.19 4.61
C LEU A 239 11.92 13.21 5.01
N ASP A 240 11.87 11.98 4.49
CA ASP A 240 12.83 10.93 4.83
C ASP A 240 13.01 9.99 3.64
N VAL A 241 14.24 9.51 3.46
CA VAL A 241 14.62 8.57 2.41
C VAL A 241 15.43 7.44 3.04
N GLN A 242 14.91 6.23 2.96
CA GLN A 242 15.53 5.05 3.55
C GLN A 242 15.81 3.99 2.49
N PHE A 243 17.02 3.45 2.53
CA PHE A 243 17.47 2.33 1.72
C PHE A 243 17.50 1.08 2.60
N THR A 244 16.75 0.05 2.21
CA THR A 244 16.60 -1.16 3.04
C THR A 244 16.74 -2.43 2.20
N GLY A 245 16.67 -3.59 2.85
CA GLY A 245 16.86 -4.85 2.17
C GLY A 245 18.33 -5.13 1.81
N HIS A 246 19.28 -4.67 2.62
CA HIS A 246 20.70 -5.00 2.44
C HIS A 246 20.95 -6.51 2.63
N PRO A 247 22.09 -7.04 2.15
CA PRO A 247 22.37 -8.49 2.18
C PRO A 247 22.20 -9.15 3.55
N VAL A 248 22.36 -8.40 4.67
CA VAL A 248 22.11 -8.93 6.02
C VAL A 248 20.68 -9.46 6.19
N LYS A 249 19.71 -8.89 5.49
CA LYS A 249 18.32 -9.37 5.52
C LYS A 249 18.13 -10.72 4.84
N LEU A 250 19.09 -11.22 4.08
CA LEU A 250 19.03 -12.60 3.57
C LEU A 250 18.98 -13.64 4.69
N LEU A 251 19.49 -13.31 5.89
CA LEU A 251 19.32 -14.16 7.08
C LEU A 251 17.85 -14.36 7.43
N GLN A 252 16.99 -13.39 7.15
CA GLN A 252 15.54 -13.47 7.40
C GLN A 252 14.85 -14.48 6.48
N LEU A 253 15.44 -14.81 5.32
CA LEU A 253 14.94 -15.87 4.42
C LEU A 253 15.06 -17.27 5.00
N LEU A 254 15.87 -17.44 6.04
CA LEU A 254 15.95 -18.69 6.79
C LEU A 254 14.73 -18.91 7.68
N GLY A 255 13.87 -17.88 7.82
CA GLY A 255 12.58 -17.95 8.52
C GLY A 255 12.71 -18.48 9.95
N ASP A 256 11.84 -19.40 10.32
CA ASP A 256 11.76 -19.98 11.67
C ASP A 256 13.04 -20.71 12.11
N ARG A 257 13.94 -21.05 11.16
CA ARG A 257 15.23 -21.71 11.47
C ARG A 257 16.20 -20.82 12.24
N VAL A 258 16.06 -19.50 12.16
CA VAL A 258 16.98 -18.54 12.81
C VAL A 258 16.46 -17.99 14.12
N GLY A 259 15.17 -18.19 14.40
CA GLY A 259 14.47 -17.64 15.56
C GLY A 259 14.35 -16.11 15.55
N ASP A 260 13.43 -15.58 16.33
CA ASP A 260 13.08 -14.16 16.35
C ASP A 260 14.26 -13.25 16.70
N ARG A 261 15.14 -13.66 17.61
CA ARG A 261 16.29 -12.82 18.04
C ARG A 261 17.22 -12.51 16.88
N LEU A 262 17.54 -13.49 16.02
CA LEU A 262 18.43 -13.27 14.87
C LEU A 262 17.69 -12.52 13.77
N TRP A 263 16.40 -12.76 13.59
CA TRP A 263 15.55 -12.04 12.65
C TRP A 263 15.55 -10.53 12.97
N TRP A 264 15.24 -10.19 14.23
CA TRP A 264 15.21 -8.79 14.70
C TRP A 264 16.60 -8.15 14.74
N TRP A 265 17.64 -8.92 15.02
CA TRP A 265 19.02 -8.43 14.90
C TRP A 265 19.36 -8.03 13.46
N ALA A 266 18.99 -8.86 12.47
CA ALA A 266 19.20 -8.55 11.04
C ALA A 266 18.41 -7.31 10.62
N GLU A 267 17.17 -7.14 11.09
CA GLU A 267 16.35 -5.95 10.87
C GLU A 267 17.00 -4.70 11.46
N ALA A 268 17.44 -4.75 12.71
CA ALA A 268 18.11 -3.63 13.36
C ALA A 268 19.43 -3.27 12.65
N ARG A 269 20.15 -4.26 12.13
CA ARG A 269 21.39 -4.04 11.38
C ARG A 269 21.14 -3.40 10.02
N ASP A 270 20.05 -3.80 9.33
CA ASP A 270 19.61 -3.18 8.10
C ASP A 270 19.21 -1.71 8.30
N ARG A 271 18.44 -1.41 9.34
CA ARG A 271 18.01 -0.05 9.69
C ARG A 271 19.18 0.89 9.96
N ARG A 272 20.29 0.41 10.57
CA ARG A 272 21.50 1.22 10.78
C ARG A 272 22.18 1.64 9.47
N ARG A 273 21.83 0.97 8.36
CA ARG A 273 22.34 1.26 7.02
C ARG A 273 21.30 1.99 6.14
N ALA A 274 20.22 2.49 6.72
CA ALA A 274 19.12 3.10 5.96
C ALA A 274 19.54 4.30 5.10
N THR A 275 20.68 4.91 5.36
CA THR A 275 21.28 5.98 4.52
C THR A 275 22.22 5.46 3.42
N ASP A 276 22.59 4.17 3.47
CA ASP A 276 23.51 3.57 2.51
C ASP A 276 22.74 2.94 1.35
N ARG A 277 22.77 3.57 0.18
CA ARG A 277 22.10 3.03 -1.02
C ARG A 277 22.77 1.78 -1.60
N ARG A 278 24.06 1.52 -1.24
CA ARG A 278 24.80 0.38 -1.81
C ARG A 278 24.35 -0.92 -1.18
N GLY A 279 23.93 -1.86 -2.03
CA GLY A 279 23.46 -3.18 -1.61
C GLY A 279 21.99 -3.22 -1.22
N SER A 280 21.28 -2.08 -1.18
CA SER A 280 19.86 -2.05 -0.86
C SER A 280 19.01 -2.60 -2.00
N MET A 281 17.96 -3.32 -1.64
CA MET A 281 16.99 -3.89 -2.59
C MET A 281 15.67 -3.11 -2.62
N GLN A 282 15.42 -2.31 -1.59
CA GLN A 282 14.19 -1.55 -1.42
C GLN A 282 14.50 -0.09 -1.09
N LEU A 283 13.67 0.79 -1.62
CA LEU A 283 13.65 2.22 -1.37
C LEU A 283 12.35 2.56 -0.64
N SER A 284 12.43 3.31 0.44
CA SER A 284 11.27 3.81 1.19
C SER A 284 11.38 5.33 1.32
N LEU A 285 10.31 6.04 0.99
CA LEU A 285 10.23 7.49 1.11
C LEU A 285 9.03 7.87 1.98
N VAL A 286 9.26 8.84 2.86
CA VAL A 286 8.20 9.58 3.52
C VAL A 286 8.12 10.94 2.88
N PHE A 287 6.95 11.31 2.42
CA PHE A 287 6.65 12.63 1.87
C PHE A 287 5.68 13.38 2.78
N VAL A 288 5.68 14.70 2.66
CA VAL A 288 4.63 15.57 3.21
C VAL A 288 3.97 16.33 2.06
N ARG A 289 2.66 16.48 2.11
CA ARG A 289 1.94 17.34 1.18
C ARG A 289 2.10 18.81 1.61
N GLY A 290 2.61 19.64 0.69
CA GLY A 290 2.66 21.10 0.86
C GLY A 290 1.27 21.76 0.88
#